data_27b602f06cc618e6ef71b1c66b1277fa
#
_entry.id   27b602f06cc618e6ef71b1c66b1277fa
#
_cell.length_a   1.000
_cell.length_b   1.000
_cell.length_c   1.000
_cell.angle_alpha   90.00
_cell.angle_beta   90.00
_cell.angle_gamma   90.00
#
_symmetry.space_group_name_H-M   'P 1'
#
loop_
_entity.id
_entity.type
_entity.pdbx_description
1 polymer ?
#
loop_
_entity_poly.entity_id
_entity_poly.type
_entity_poly.pdbx_seq_one_letter_code
_entity_poly.pdbx_strand_id
1 'polypeptide(L)'
;FSLNCITSSIEFWFNVPVEQALENSLWVGGRIYSRAEENNRFLLERISYQLKTKNLLDAKNKEALSRYIRIVQREYNLDALEVYAPTSERITFALAPKLENEYFGIISAEDFQKELPSDGVRSVSQTIPSGEFVKTIGTVPFAVQPGEAVGFVVATILIAPDLSENLHFIRRGFSEYQQIKLLKKPIQITYYISLSIVALLVLFCAIWFGFFMAR
;
A
#
# COMPACT_ATOMS: atom_id res chain seq x y z
N PHE A 1 45.35 -5.42 6.60
CA PHE A 1 44.75 -5.60 5.25
C PHE A 1 43.32 -6.21 5.32
N SER A 2 43.08 -7.24 6.15
CA SER A 2 41.80 -7.95 6.23
C SER A 2 40.67 -7.09 6.85
N LEU A 3 40.97 -6.24 7.82
CA LEU A 3 40.00 -5.33 8.47
C LEU A 3 39.38 -4.33 7.48
N ASN A 4 40.21 -3.69 6.65
CA ASN A 4 39.72 -2.74 5.65
C ASN A 4 38.87 -3.42 4.58
N CYS A 5 39.22 -4.67 4.21
CA CYS A 5 38.47 -5.41 3.19
C CYS A 5 37.07 -5.80 3.69
N ILE A 6 36.94 -6.24 4.95
CA ILE A 6 35.66 -6.64 5.53
C ILE A 6 34.78 -5.40 5.81
N THR A 7 35.36 -4.32 6.34
CA THR A 7 34.64 -3.07 6.57
C THR A 7 34.14 -2.48 5.24
N SER A 8 35.00 -2.48 4.21
CA SER A 8 34.62 -2.02 2.87
C SER A 8 33.55 -2.90 2.22
N SER A 9 33.60 -4.23 2.41
CA SER A 9 32.56 -5.12 1.92
C SER A 9 31.23 -4.91 2.63
N ILE A 10 31.25 -4.73 3.96
CA ILE A 10 30.03 -4.41 4.74
C ILE A 10 29.46 -3.05 4.31
N GLU A 11 30.31 -2.04 4.12
CA GLU A 11 29.88 -0.71 3.64
C GLU A 11 29.32 -0.76 2.21
N PHE A 12 29.89 -1.60 1.35
CA PHE A 12 29.38 -1.81 -0.02
C PHE A 12 27.97 -2.41 -0.04
N TRP A 13 27.68 -3.39 0.82
CA TRP A 13 26.37 -4.01 0.95
C TRP A 13 25.32 -3.09 1.58
N PHE A 14 25.74 -2.14 2.43
CA PHE A 14 24.86 -1.15 3.09
C PHE A 14 25.04 0.24 2.46
N ASN A 15 25.06 0.28 1.14
CA ASN A 15 25.29 1.53 0.41
C ASN A 15 24.06 2.44 0.49
N VAL A 16 24.27 3.66 0.94
CA VAL A 16 23.24 4.72 1.04
C VAL A 16 22.43 4.88 -0.26
N PRO A 17 23.02 4.80 -1.48
CA PRO A 17 22.26 4.86 -2.72
C PRO A 17 21.21 3.76 -2.89
N VAL A 18 21.46 2.54 -2.43
CA VAL A 18 20.48 1.44 -2.53
C VAL A 18 19.28 1.70 -1.62
N GLU A 19 19.51 2.15 -0.40
CA GLU A 19 18.45 2.53 0.54
C GLU A 19 17.60 3.65 -0.05
N GLN A 20 18.21 4.72 -0.54
CA GLN A 20 17.51 5.84 -1.18
C GLN A 20 16.72 5.41 -2.42
N ALA A 21 17.27 4.51 -3.23
CA ALA A 21 16.56 3.99 -4.39
C ALA A 21 15.29 3.21 -4.01
N LEU A 22 15.40 2.36 -2.97
CA LEU A 22 14.26 1.61 -2.45
C LEU A 22 13.21 2.54 -1.81
N GLU A 23 13.63 3.50 -0.99
CA GLU A 23 12.73 4.50 -0.39
C GLU A 23 12.03 5.33 -1.47
N ASN A 24 12.76 5.83 -2.46
CA ASN A 24 12.18 6.59 -3.56
C ASN A 24 11.17 5.75 -4.36
N SER A 25 11.47 4.48 -4.61
CA SER A 25 10.56 3.58 -5.32
C SER A 25 9.28 3.32 -4.53
N LEU A 26 9.37 3.13 -3.21
CA LEU A 26 8.21 3.01 -2.32
C LEU A 26 7.39 4.30 -2.27
N TRP A 27 8.07 5.46 -2.23
CA TRP A 27 7.41 6.75 -2.24
C TRP A 27 6.63 6.98 -3.56
N VAL A 28 7.24 6.67 -4.71
CA VAL A 28 6.58 6.76 -6.02
C VAL A 28 5.38 5.82 -6.07
N GLY A 29 5.54 4.57 -5.62
CA GLY A 29 4.44 3.62 -5.54
C GLY A 29 3.30 4.11 -4.66
N GLY A 30 3.61 4.59 -3.44
CA GLY A 30 2.61 5.17 -2.54
C GLY A 30 1.86 6.35 -3.15
N ARG A 31 2.55 7.20 -3.94
CA ARG A 31 1.94 8.33 -4.65
C ARG A 31 0.89 7.90 -5.68
N ILE A 32 1.06 6.75 -6.31
CA ILE A 32 0.07 6.23 -7.27
C ILE A 32 -1.24 5.92 -6.55
N TYR A 33 -1.18 5.21 -5.43
CA TYR A 33 -2.37 4.91 -4.62
C TYR A 33 -3.02 6.18 -4.06
N SER A 34 -2.22 7.07 -3.47
CA SER A 34 -2.74 8.34 -2.93
C SER A 34 -3.39 9.21 -4.02
N ARG A 35 -2.82 9.24 -5.21
CA ARG A 35 -3.39 10.00 -6.32
C ARG A 35 -4.69 9.38 -6.85
N ALA A 36 -4.75 8.05 -6.90
CA ALA A 36 -5.98 7.34 -7.24
C ALA A 36 -7.09 7.66 -6.23
N GLU A 37 -6.78 7.62 -4.95
CA GLU A 37 -7.68 7.94 -3.86
C GLU A 37 -8.15 9.40 -3.90
N GLU A 38 -7.25 10.35 -4.08
CA GLU A 38 -7.57 11.78 -4.18
C GLU A 38 -8.46 12.09 -5.39
N ASN A 39 -8.18 11.51 -6.54
CA ASN A 39 -9.04 11.63 -7.72
C ASN A 39 -10.43 11.04 -7.45
N ASN A 40 -10.49 9.85 -6.85
CA ASN A 40 -11.75 9.21 -6.51
C ASN A 40 -12.54 10.05 -5.50
N ARG A 41 -11.88 10.62 -4.49
CA ARG A 41 -12.51 11.50 -3.50
C ARG A 41 -13.24 12.66 -4.17
N PHE A 42 -12.56 13.38 -5.06
CA PHE A 42 -13.14 14.50 -5.79
C PHE A 42 -14.36 14.08 -6.63
N LEU A 43 -14.27 12.92 -7.29
CA LEU A 43 -15.38 12.38 -8.06
C LEU A 43 -16.55 11.96 -7.17
N LEU A 44 -16.28 11.30 -6.05
CA LEU A 44 -17.30 10.85 -5.11
C LEU A 44 -18.05 12.02 -4.49
N GLU A 45 -17.36 13.11 -4.16
CA GLU A 45 -18.00 14.34 -3.68
C GLU A 45 -19.00 14.88 -4.71
N ARG A 46 -18.58 14.99 -5.98
CA ARG A 46 -19.42 15.46 -7.07
C ARG A 46 -20.61 14.55 -7.35
N ILE A 47 -20.37 13.22 -7.37
CA ILE A 47 -21.42 12.22 -7.60
C ILE A 47 -22.43 12.24 -6.46
N SER A 48 -21.95 12.23 -5.20
CA SER A 48 -22.80 12.29 -4.02
C SER A 48 -23.72 13.51 -4.02
N TYR A 49 -23.18 14.68 -4.37
CA TYR A 49 -23.97 15.91 -4.51
C TYR A 49 -25.09 15.74 -5.56
N GLN A 50 -24.79 15.19 -6.73
CA GLN A 50 -25.77 14.96 -7.79
C GLN A 50 -26.84 13.94 -7.38
N LEU A 51 -26.43 12.83 -6.74
CA LEU A 51 -27.35 11.79 -6.25
C LEU A 51 -28.36 12.37 -5.25
N LYS A 52 -27.89 13.20 -4.33
CA LYS A 52 -28.74 13.88 -3.34
C LYS A 52 -29.66 14.91 -4.00
N THR A 53 -29.11 15.82 -4.80
CA THR A 53 -29.86 16.96 -5.37
C THR A 53 -30.95 16.49 -6.33
N LYS A 54 -30.72 15.42 -7.08
CA LYS A 54 -31.69 14.86 -8.03
C LYS A 54 -32.54 13.74 -7.44
N ASN A 55 -32.41 13.43 -6.16
CA ASN A 55 -33.08 12.33 -5.47
C ASN A 55 -32.98 11.00 -6.22
N LEU A 56 -31.78 10.70 -6.80
CA LEU A 56 -31.59 9.54 -7.65
C LEU A 56 -31.61 8.21 -6.86
N LEU A 57 -31.46 8.26 -5.54
CA LEU A 57 -31.52 7.06 -4.69
C LEU A 57 -32.95 6.58 -4.41
N ASP A 58 -33.96 7.35 -4.78
CA ASP A 58 -35.34 6.93 -4.65
C ASP A 58 -35.63 5.73 -5.56
N ALA A 59 -36.38 4.75 -5.05
CA ALA A 59 -36.73 3.52 -5.78
C ALA A 59 -37.42 3.80 -7.15
N LYS A 60 -38.10 4.92 -7.28
CA LYS A 60 -38.75 5.37 -8.52
C LYS A 60 -37.76 5.79 -9.60
N ASN A 61 -36.53 6.14 -9.22
CA ASN A 61 -35.50 6.71 -10.10
C ASN A 61 -34.41 5.70 -10.48
N LYS A 62 -34.61 4.39 -10.25
CA LYS A 62 -33.62 3.33 -10.46
C LYS A 62 -33.03 3.32 -11.87
N GLU A 63 -33.85 3.52 -12.91
CA GLU A 63 -33.37 3.57 -14.30
C GLU A 63 -32.54 4.82 -14.58
N ALA A 64 -32.99 5.97 -14.06
CA ALA A 64 -32.26 7.23 -14.18
C ALA A 64 -30.91 7.15 -13.45
N LEU A 65 -30.88 6.55 -12.26
CA LEU A 65 -29.66 6.24 -11.52
C LEU A 65 -28.69 5.36 -12.32
N SER A 66 -29.17 4.24 -12.85
CA SER A 66 -28.35 3.32 -13.65
C SER A 66 -27.77 3.98 -14.90
N ARG A 67 -28.56 4.83 -15.57
CA ARG A 67 -28.08 5.60 -16.73
C ARG A 67 -27.01 6.59 -16.32
N TYR A 68 -27.26 7.35 -15.25
CA TYR A 68 -26.32 8.34 -14.72
C TYR A 68 -24.99 7.68 -14.35
N ILE A 69 -25.00 6.59 -13.59
CA ILE A 69 -23.80 5.86 -13.15
C ILE A 69 -22.97 5.35 -14.34
N ARG A 70 -23.62 4.83 -15.40
CA ARG A 70 -22.94 4.40 -16.63
C ARG A 70 -22.26 5.56 -17.38
N ILE A 71 -22.93 6.70 -17.46
CA ILE A 71 -22.35 7.91 -18.11
C ILE A 71 -21.14 8.37 -17.33
N VAL A 72 -21.26 8.52 -16.03
CA VAL A 72 -20.18 8.99 -15.14
C VAL A 72 -18.99 8.02 -15.17
N GLN A 73 -19.23 6.71 -15.09
CA GLN A 73 -18.18 5.69 -15.17
C GLN A 73 -17.36 5.84 -16.47
N ARG A 74 -18.03 6.06 -17.63
CA ARG A 74 -17.36 6.25 -18.92
C ARG A 74 -16.66 7.60 -19.03
N GLU A 75 -17.30 8.67 -18.59
CA GLU A 75 -16.77 10.04 -18.66
C GLU A 75 -15.45 10.17 -17.88
N TYR A 76 -15.38 9.55 -16.71
CA TYR A 76 -14.19 9.60 -15.85
C TYR A 76 -13.26 8.38 -15.99
N ASN A 77 -13.57 7.50 -16.95
CA ASN A 77 -12.79 6.29 -17.23
C ASN A 77 -12.50 5.47 -15.96
N LEU A 78 -13.50 5.34 -15.10
CA LEU A 78 -13.42 4.49 -13.92
C LEU A 78 -13.52 3.01 -14.32
N ASP A 79 -12.83 2.14 -13.60
CA ASP A 79 -12.93 0.70 -13.83
C ASP A 79 -14.27 0.15 -13.35
N ALA A 80 -14.76 0.65 -12.22
CA ALA A 80 -16.13 0.43 -11.78
C ALA A 80 -16.67 1.61 -10.97
N LEU A 81 -18.00 1.75 -10.99
CA LEU A 81 -18.72 2.69 -10.15
C LEU A 81 -19.97 1.98 -9.62
N GLU A 82 -20.13 1.94 -8.31
CA GLU A 82 -21.21 1.22 -7.63
C GLU A 82 -21.97 2.16 -6.69
N VAL A 83 -23.26 1.89 -6.53
CA VAL A 83 -24.11 2.60 -5.57
C VAL A 83 -24.81 1.60 -4.67
N TYR A 84 -24.75 1.87 -3.38
CA TYR A 84 -25.30 1.03 -2.33
C TYR A 84 -26.35 1.79 -1.50
N ALA A 85 -27.34 1.04 -1.02
CA ALA A 85 -28.32 1.52 -0.05
C ALA A 85 -27.67 1.67 1.35
N PRO A 86 -28.32 2.36 2.29
CA PRO A 86 -27.87 2.43 3.69
C PRO A 86 -27.73 1.03 4.34
N THR A 87 -28.50 0.06 3.83
CA THR A 87 -28.46 -1.35 4.26
C THR A 87 -27.27 -2.12 3.71
N SER A 88 -26.35 -1.47 2.99
CA SER A 88 -25.21 -2.10 2.30
C SER A 88 -25.62 -3.01 1.12
N GLU A 89 -26.86 -2.93 0.68
CA GLU A 89 -27.32 -3.62 -0.52
C GLU A 89 -26.95 -2.83 -1.79
N ARG A 90 -26.38 -3.50 -2.80
CA ARG A 90 -25.99 -2.85 -4.04
C ARG A 90 -27.20 -2.55 -4.91
N ILE A 91 -27.51 -1.27 -5.13
CA ILE A 91 -28.65 -0.79 -5.92
C ILE A 91 -28.33 -0.88 -7.41
N THR A 92 -27.16 -0.42 -7.84
CA THR A 92 -26.73 -0.41 -9.24
C THR A 92 -25.21 -0.33 -9.33
N PHE A 93 -24.69 -0.71 -10.51
CA PHE A 93 -23.26 -0.63 -10.80
C PHE A 93 -23.03 -0.42 -12.30
N ALA A 94 -21.85 0.09 -12.63
CA ALA A 94 -21.30 0.15 -13.98
C ALA A 94 -19.86 -0.35 -13.96
N LEU A 95 -19.51 -1.22 -14.89
CA LEU A 95 -18.17 -1.78 -15.06
C LEU A 95 -17.59 -1.34 -16.39
N ALA A 96 -16.26 -1.18 -16.43
CA ALA A 96 -15.53 -1.06 -17.67
C ALA A 96 -15.56 -2.40 -18.43
N PRO A 97 -15.62 -2.41 -19.78
CA PRO A 97 -15.71 -3.64 -20.56
C PRO A 97 -14.59 -4.65 -20.26
N LYS A 98 -13.41 -4.17 -19.90
CA LYS A 98 -12.28 -5.03 -19.54
C LYS A 98 -12.48 -5.86 -18.26
N LEU A 99 -13.48 -5.52 -17.43
CA LEU A 99 -13.81 -6.21 -16.19
C LEU A 99 -15.05 -7.11 -16.27
N GLU A 100 -15.70 -7.21 -17.41
CA GLU A 100 -16.94 -8.01 -17.55
C GLU A 100 -16.74 -9.50 -17.20
N ASN A 101 -15.53 -10.03 -17.38
CA ASN A 101 -15.17 -11.42 -17.10
C ASN A 101 -14.46 -11.61 -15.76
N GLU A 102 -14.26 -10.54 -15.00
CA GLU A 102 -13.55 -10.60 -13.71
C GLU A 102 -14.53 -10.75 -12.55
N TYR A 103 -14.11 -11.50 -11.52
CA TYR A 103 -14.87 -11.56 -10.28
C TYR A 103 -14.84 -10.21 -9.56
N PHE A 104 -15.90 -9.47 -9.68
CA PHE A 104 -16.06 -8.18 -9.00
C PHE A 104 -16.79 -8.37 -7.67
N GLY A 105 -16.00 -8.58 -6.61
CA GLY A 105 -16.51 -8.83 -5.26
C GLY A 105 -17.29 -7.64 -4.69
N ILE A 106 -18.38 -7.95 -3.99
CA ILE A 106 -19.16 -6.97 -3.23
C ILE A 106 -18.36 -6.55 -1.98
N ILE A 107 -18.43 -5.27 -1.63
CA ILE A 107 -17.82 -4.75 -0.39
C ILE A 107 -18.59 -5.31 0.81
N SER A 108 -17.87 -5.66 1.87
CA SER A 108 -18.49 -6.17 3.09
C SER A 108 -19.34 -5.09 3.78
N ALA A 109 -20.45 -5.51 4.41
CA ALA A 109 -21.29 -4.58 5.18
C ALA A 109 -20.51 -3.89 6.30
N GLU A 110 -19.53 -4.56 6.88
CA GLU A 110 -18.65 -4.01 7.91
C GLU A 110 -17.82 -2.84 7.40
N ASP A 111 -17.40 -2.87 6.12
CA ASP A 111 -16.59 -1.80 5.55
C ASP A 111 -17.40 -0.51 5.34
N PHE A 112 -18.70 -0.60 5.18
CA PHE A 112 -19.57 0.59 5.12
C PHE A 112 -19.85 1.19 6.49
N GLN A 113 -19.82 0.40 7.57
CA GLN A 113 -20.14 0.85 8.92
C GLN A 113 -18.96 1.48 9.68
N LYS A 114 -17.74 1.26 9.19
CA LYS A 114 -16.57 1.86 9.81
C LYS A 114 -16.57 3.37 9.66
N GLU A 115 -16.15 4.08 10.69
CA GLU A 115 -16.03 5.55 10.68
C GLU A 115 -15.21 6.03 9.48
N LEU A 116 -15.68 7.12 8.89
CA LEU A 116 -14.96 7.79 7.80
C LEU A 116 -13.85 8.67 8.37
N PRO A 117 -12.68 8.68 7.73
CA PRO A 117 -11.65 9.67 8.00
C PRO A 117 -12.12 11.10 7.75
N SER A 118 -11.36 12.08 8.22
CA SER A 118 -11.68 13.51 8.09
C SER A 118 -11.80 14.01 6.64
N ASP A 119 -11.26 13.29 5.69
CA ASP A 119 -11.36 13.58 4.25
C ASP A 119 -12.65 13.09 3.60
N GLY A 120 -13.50 12.38 4.35
CA GLY A 120 -14.83 11.95 3.93
C GLY A 120 -14.86 10.72 3.02
N VAL A 121 -13.74 10.06 2.80
CA VAL A 121 -13.65 8.84 2.00
C VAL A 121 -12.82 7.77 2.73
N ARG A 122 -13.04 6.53 2.33
CA ARG A 122 -12.30 5.38 2.81
C ARG A 122 -11.94 4.47 1.66
N SER A 123 -10.69 4.07 1.59
CA SER A 123 -10.19 3.15 0.57
C SER A 123 -10.01 1.75 1.12
N VAL A 124 -10.39 0.77 0.30
CA VAL A 124 -10.21 -0.67 0.54
C VAL A 124 -9.54 -1.26 -0.68
N SER A 125 -8.43 -1.97 -0.46
CA SER A 125 -7.72 -2.70 -1.51
C SER A 125 -8.17 -4.15 -1.55
N GLN A 126 -8.34 -4.68 -2.78
CA GLN A 126 -8.67 -6.07 -3.03
C GLN A 126 -7.78 -6.62 -4.14
N THR A 127 -6.95 -7.59 -3.80
CA THR A 127 -6.10 -8.28 -4.79
C THR A 127 -6.93 -9.25 -5.62
N ILE A 128 -6.75 -9.20 -6.94
CA ILE A 128 -7.37 -10.10 -7.92
C ILE A 128 -6.30 -10.62 -8.88
N PRO A 129 -6.56 -11.67 -9.67
CA PRO A 129 -5.57 -12.21 -10.63
C PRO A 129 -5.06 -11.18 -11.64
N SER A 130 -5.90 -10.24 -12.06
CA SER A 130 -5.57 -9.17 -13.01
C SER A 130 -5.00 -7.90 -12.38
N GLY A 131 -4.65 -7.89 -11.08
CA GLY A 131 -4.04 -6.77 -10.38
C GLY A 131 -4.64 -6.49 -9.02
N GLU A 132 -4.76 -5.23 -8.66
CA GLU A 132 -5.32 -4.79 -7.39
C GLU A 132 -6.42 -3.75 -7.61
N PHE A 133 -7.62 -4.02 -7.08
CA PHE A 133 -8.67 -3.02 -7.02
C PHE A 133 -8.45 -2.08 -5.83
N VAL A 134 -8.42 -0.79 -6.11
CA VAL A 134 -8.54 0.25 -5.09
C VAL A 134 -9.97 0.77 -5.13
N LYS A 135 -10.77 0.38 -4.15
CA LYS A 135 -12.16 0.78 -3.98
C LYS A 135 -12.24 1.91 -2.98
N THR A 136 -12.68 3.08 -3.42
CA THR A 136 -12.87 4.25 -2.57
C THR A 136 -14.35 4.43 -2.28
N ILE A 137 -14.72 4.40 -1.01
CA ILE A 137 -16.08 4.49 -0.49
C ILE A 137 -16.35 5.92 -0.04
N GLY A 138 -17.42 6.51 -0.52
CA GLY A 138 -17.95 7.80 -0.05
C GLY A 138 -19.42 7.69 0.33
N THR A 139 -19.87 8.54 1.22
CA THR A 139 -21.28 8.61 1.68
C THR A 139 -22.12 9.55 0.84
N VAL A 140 -23.41 9.37 0.88
CA VAL A 140 -24.41 10.30 0.34
C VAL A 140 -25.30 10.77 1.51
N PRO A 141 -25.29 12.05 1.88
CA PRO A 141 -24.42 13.15 1.43
C PRO A 141 -22.94 12.90 1.69
N PHE A 142 -22.07 13.58 0.94
CA PHE A 142 -20.62 13.42 1.06
C PHE A 142 -20.12 13.82 2.46
N ALA A 143 -19.12 13.08 2.97
CA ALA A 143 -18.44 13.30 4.25
C ALA A 143 -19.36 13.25 5.50
N VAL A 144 -20.54 12.64 5.39
CA VAL A 144 -21.40 12.35 6.54
C VAL A 144 -21.01 11.00 7.11
N GLN A 145 -21.14 10.83 8.43
CA GLN A 145 -20.86 9.54 9.05
C GLN A 145 -21.82 8.44 8.55
N PRO A 146 -21.40 7.18 8.50
CA PRO A 146 -22.19 6.08 7.94
C PRO A 146 -23.60 5.95 8.49
N GLY A 147 -23.80 6.21 9.78
CA GLY A 147 -25.12 6.14 10.43
C GLY A 147 -26.13 7.20 9.97
N GLU A 148 -25.67 8.28 9.34
CA GLU A 148 -26.52 9.39 8.83
C GLU A 148 -26.60 9.37 7.29
N ALA A 149 -25.92 8.43 6.65
CA ALA A 149 -25.87 8.34 5.20
C ALA A 149 -27.18 7.75 4.64
N VAL A 150 -27.68 8.34 3.57
CA VAL A 150 -28.83 7.79 2.80
C VAL A 150 -28.39 6.79 1.73
N GLY A 151 -27.10 6.55 1.59
CA GLY A 151 -26.50 5.58 0.69
C GLY A 151 -24.99 5.76 0.60
N PHE A 152 -24.35 4.88 -0.18
CA PHE A 152 -22.90 4.90 -0.41
C PHE A 152 -22.61 4.83 -1.91
N VAL A 153 -21.53 5.48 -2.29
CA VAL A 153 -20.97 5.41 -3.65
C VAL A 153 -19.56 4.89 -3.57
N VAL A 154 -19.22 3.97 -4.46
CA VAL A 154 -17.89 3.35 -4.51
C VAL A 154 -17.31 3.53 -5.90
N ALA A 155 -16.19 4.22 -5.98
CA ALA A 155 -15.37 4.32 -7.17
C ALA A 155 -14.22 3.33 -7.09
N THR A 156 -14.04 2.54 -8.14
CA THR A 156 -12.99 1.51 -8.23
C THR A 156 -12.05 1.82 -9.36
N ILE A 157 -10.75 1.71 -9.08
CA ILE A 157 -9.67 1.77 -10.06
C ILE A 157 -8.89 0.47 -9.97
N LEU A 158 -8.57 -0.12 -11.13
CA LEU A 158 -7.70 -1.29 -11.25
C LEU A 158 -6.25 -0.82 -11.42
N ILE A 159 -5.40 -1.22 -10.48
CA ILE A 159 -3.96 -1.09 -10.61
C ILE A 159 -3.45 -2.35 -11.31
N ALA A 160 -2.74 -2.14 -12.43
CA ALA A 160 -2.22 -3.24 -13.23
C ALA A 160 -1.32 -4.20 -12.41
N PRO A 161 -1.34 -5.51 -12.72
CA PRO A 161 -0.62 -6.52 -11.93
C PRO A 161 0.88 -6.25 -11.89
N ASP A 162 1.49 -5.86 -13.00
CA ASP A 162 2.92 -5.54 -13.08
C ASP A 162 3.33 -4.47 -12.07
N LEU A 163 2.47 -3.48 -11.85
CA LEU A 163 2.73 -2.40 -10.91
C LEU A 163 2.52 -2.84 -9.46
N SER A 164 1.42 -3.54 -9.18
CA SER A 164 1.12 -4.02 -7.82
C SER A 164 2.14 -5.05 -7.34
N GLU A 165 2.53 -6.00 -8.19
CA GLU A 165 3.57 -7.00 -7.89
C GLU A 165 4.94 -6.33 -7.66
N ASN A 166 5.36 -5.43 -8.53
CA ASN A 166 6.62 -4.71 -8.37
C ASN A 166 6.66 -3.92 -7.05
N LEU A 167 5.56 -3.27 -6.66
CA LEU A 167 5.47 -2.56 -5.40
C LEU A 167 5.51 -3.51 -4.19
N HIS A 168 4.89 -4.68 -4.29
CA HIS A 168 5.01 -5.72 -3.28
C HIS A 168 6.45 -6.22 -3.13
N PHE A 169 7.15 -6.49 -4.23
CA PHE A 169 8.56 -6.88 -4.22
C PHE A 169 9.46 -5.80 -3.62
N ILE A 170 9.26 -4.54 -4.00
CA ILE A 170 10.03 -3.42 -3.45
C ILE A 170 9.77 -3.27 -1.95
N ARG A 171 8.52 -3.35 -1.50
CA ARG A 171 8.15 -3.26 -0.08
C ARG A 171 8.78 -4.39 0.73
N ARG A 172 8.71 -5.61 0.22
CA ARG A 172 9.35 -6.79 0.84
C ARG A 172 10.86 -6.64 0.90
N GLY A 173 11.49 -6.28 -0.23
CA GLY A 173 12.93 -6.06 -0.31
C GLY A 173 13.41 -4.95 0.64
N PHE A 174 12.64 -3.86 0.78
CA PHE A 174 12.94 -2.80 1.73
C PHE A 174 12.82 -3.27 3.19
N SER A 175 11.78 -4.04 3.51
CA SER A 175 11.61 -4.63 4.85
C SER A 175 12.76 -5.58 5.21
N GLU A 176 13.15 -6.46 4.28
CA GLU A 176 14.29 -7.36 4.45
C GLU A 176 15.60 -6.57 4.61
N TYR A 177 15.81 -5.53 3.79
CA TYR A 177 16.96 -4.64 3.90
C TYR A 177 17.04 -3.96 5.27
N GLN A 178 15.94 -3.42 5.79
CA GLN A 178 15.88 -2.80 7.11
C GLN A 178 16.21 -3.80 8.22
N GLN A 179 15.73 -5.05 8.15
CA GLN A 179 16.08 -6.10 9.11
C GLN A 179 17.58 -6.41 9.09
N ILE A 180 18.17 -6.56 7.90
CA ILE A 180 19.61 -6.82 7.75
C ILE A 180 20.43 -5.63 8.26
N LYS A 181 19.98 -4.39 8.02
CA LYS A 181 20.62 -3.16 8.51
C LYS A 181 20.70 -3.13 10.04
N LEU A 182 19.67 -3.60 10.74
CA LEU A 182 19.69 -3.71 12.20
C LEU A 182 20.75 -4.69 12.71
N LEU A 183 21.07 -5.72 11.93
CA LEU A 183 22.11 -6.71 12.29
C LEU A 183 23.55 -6.23 12.03
N LYS A 184 23.73 -5.11 11.31
CA LYS A 184 25.06 -4.56 10.98
C LYS A 184 25.91 -4.31 12.24
N LYS A 185 25.35 -3.59 13.23
CA LYS A 185 26.05 -3.26 14.48
C LYS A 185 26.44 -4.51 15.30
N PRO A 186 25.53 -5.45 15.60
CA PRO A 186 25.92 -6.65 16.34
C PRO A 186 26.97 -7.51 15.61
N ILE A 187 26.88 -7.62 14.28
CA ILE A 187 27.89 -8.36 13.49
C ILE A 187 29.26 -7.70 13.61
N GLN A 188 29.35 -6.38 13.49
CA GLN A 188 30.60 -5.66 13.66
C GLN A 188 31.20 -5.83 15.07
N ILE A 189 30.37 -5.72 16.11
CA ILE A 189 30.81 -5.90 17.50
C ILE A 189 31.35 -7.32 17.71
N THR A 190 30.61 -8.34 17.26
CA THR A 190 31.04 -9.75 17.37
C THR A 190 32.37 -9.99 16.66
N TYR A 191 32.55 -9.40 15.49
CA TYR A 191 33.81 -9.47 14.74
C TYR A 191 34.97 -8.83 15.48
N TYR A 192 34.81 -7.61 16.04
CA TYR A 192 35.82 -6.94 16.82
C TYR A 192 36.20 -7.73 18.10
N ILE A 193 35.23 -8.32 18.78
CA ILE A 193 35.44 -9.14 19.97
C ILE A 193 36.26 -10.38 19.56
N SER A 194 35.87 -11.09 18.50
CA SER A 194 36.59 -12.27 18.02
C SER A 194 38.04 -11.95 17.64
N LEU A 195 38.24 -10.84 16.92
CA LEU A 195 39.58 -10.39 16.54
C LEU A 195 40.44 -10.04 17.78
N SER A 196 39.87 -9.37 18.78
CA SER A 196 40.56 -9.07 20.02
C SER A 196 40.96 -10.32 20.78
N ILE A 197 40.12 -11.34 20.85
CA ILE A 197 40.40 -12.61 21.50
C ILE A 197 41.57 -13.30 20.80
N VAL A 198 41.54 -13.37 19.46
CA VAL A 198 42.65 -13.99 18.68
C VAL A 198 43.94 -13.23 18.89
N ALA A 199 43.94 -11.89 18.85
CA ALA A 199 45.11 -11.08 19.08
C ALA A 199 45.69 -11.32 20.49
N LEU A 200 44.87 -11.39 21.51
CA LEU A 200 45.26 -11.65 22.90
C LEU A 200 45.85 -13.06 23.06
N LEU A 201 45.30 -14.06 22.39
CA LEU A 201 45.78 -15.43 22.39
C LEU A 201 47.15 -15.54 21.74
N VAL A 202 47.36 -14.86 20.59
CA VAL A 202 48.66 -14.79 19.92
C VAL A 202 49.70 -14.12 20.81
N LEU A 203 49.36 -13.04 21.50
CA LEU A 203 50.24 -12.31 22.39
C LEU A 203 50.63 -13.19 23.60
N PHE A 204 49.64 -13.91 24.16
CA PHE A 204 49.91 -14.86 25.26
C PHE A 204 50.84 -16.01 24.81
N CYS A 205 50.64 -16.59 23.65
CA CYS A 205 51.50 -17.62 23.08
C CYS A 205 52.94 -17.07 22.84
N ALA A 206 53.08 -15.84 22.36
CA ALA A 206 54.40 -15.24 22.13
C ALA A 206 55.13 -15.02 23.43
N ILE A 207 54.47 -14.52 24.49
CA ILE A 207 55.04 -14.32 25.83
C ILE A 207 55.43 -15.70 26.41
N TRP A 208 54.57 -16.70 26.35
CA TRP A 208 54.86 -18.03 26.83
C TRP A 208 56.08 -18.65 26.14
N PHE A 209 56.16 -18.53 24.82
CA PHE A 209 57.29 -19.03 24.04
C PHE A 209 58.61 -18.30 24.41
N GLY A 210 58.54 -16.98 24.60
CA GLY A 210 59.63 -16.15 25.05
C GLY A 210 60.21 -16.61 26.43
N PHE A 211 59.30 -16.88 27.40
CA PHE A 211 59.69 -17.42 28.70
C PHE A 211 60.28 -18.84 28.61
N PHE A 212 59.73 -19.66 27.73
CA PHE A 212 60.23 -21.00 27.55
C PHE A 212 61.66 -21.05 26.92
N MET A 213 61.95 -20.14 25.99
CA MET A 213 63.29 -20.03 25.35
C MET A 213 64.33 -19.35 26.24
N ALA A 214 63.91 -18.56 27.22
CA ALA A 214 64.83 -17.84 28.15
C ALA A 214 65.21 -18.68 29.38
N ARG A 215 64.67 -19.92 29.52
CA ARG A 215 64.96 -20.85 30.62
C ARG A 215 65.89 -21.95 30.18
#